data_2d3dc6d142861b376a2c8253df29d8c4
#
_entry.id   2d3dc6d142861b376a2c8253df29d8c4
#
_cell.length_a   1.000
_cell.length_b   1.000
_cell.length_c   1.000
_cell.angle_alpha   90.00
_cell.angle_beta   90.00
_cell.angle_gamma   90.00
#
_symmetry.space_group_name_H-M   'P 1'
#
loop_
_entity.id
_entity.type
_entity.pdbx_description
1 polymer ?
#
loop_
_entity_poly.entity_id
_entity_poly.type
_entity_poly.pdbx_seq_one_letter_code
_entity_poly.pdbx_strand_id
1 'polypeptide(L)'
;MPTNLTASKINATYSQLLHIDGGPDASEKPVYSGNGVATALRLGIDSLSVGNIRLQGGQISATAGTVQINDIAVTSGSISGITDLAIADGGTGASDASTARTNLGLGSMATQAANNVAITGGSITGVTVPFASLSGRAYASFYDAGTSAQTGSTTDKTAVKWATAGVTGAGITVASNSQITLAAAGTYRFNVSIQIDNSDGSERDVDIWFAKNGTNIASSNSRVSVPANNSGGTLVFAIELFETVAANDYIEVYWYPSSAGVTLHYRAAVAASAGVTPAIPATPPAIVVVERIA
;
A
#
# COMPACT_ATOMS: atom_id res chain seq x y z
N MET A 1 70.02 -59.66 -15.99
CA MET A 1 69.03 -58.90 -16.76
C MET A 1 67.71 -59.59 -16.52
N PRO A 2 66.68 -58.85 -16.11
CA PRO A 2 65.38 -59.49 -15.98
C PRO A 2 64.93 -59.93 -17.39
N THR A 3 64.64 -61.17 -17.51
CA THR A 3 64.07 -61.75 -18.73
C THR A 3 62.73 -61.11 -18.99
N ASN A 4 62.67 -60.49 -20.18
CA ASN A 4 61.41 -59.85 -20.63
C ASN A 4 60.34 -60.96 -20.68
N LEU A 5 59.32 -60.82 -19.75
CA LEU A 5 58.21 -61.72 -19.76
C LEU A 5 57.34 -61.43 -20.99
N THR A 6 57.34 -62.32 -21.92
CA THR A 6 56.50 -62.21 -23.10
C THR A 6 55.06 -62.40 -22.73
N ALA A 7 54.13 -61.67 -23.40
CA ALA A 7 52.71 -61.65 -23.13
C ALA A 7 52.08 -63.07 -22.97
N SER A 8 52.55 -64.01 -23.77
CA SER A 8 52.11 -65.41 -23.73
C SER A 8 52.54 -66.17 -22.47
N LYS A 9 53.67 -65.83 -21.86
CA LYS A 9 54.10 -66.45 -20.60
C LYS A 9 53.35 -65.86 -19.37
N ILE A 10 53.15 -64.59 -19.41
CA ILE A 10 52.31 -63.92 -18.34
C ILE A 10 50.90 -64.44 -18.42
N ASN A 11 50.32 -64.51 -19.61
CA ASN A 11 48.97 -64.98 -19.85
C ASN A 11 48.77 -66.45 -19.40
N ALA A 12 49.75 -67.32 -19.59
CA ALA A 12 49.67 -68.72 -19.17
C ALA A 12 49.89 -68.94 -17.66
N THR A 13 50.71 -68.12 -17.01
CA THR A 13 51.17 -68.34 -15.66
C THR A 13 50.43 -67.46 -14.61
N TYR A 14 49.96 -66.25 -15.02
CA TYR A 14 49.42 -65.26 -14.13
C TYR A 14 48.07 -64.69 -14.67
N SER A 15 47.06 -65.52 -14.70
CA SER A 15 45.74 -65.17 -15.26
C SER A 15 45.03 -63.98 -14.58
N GLN A 16 45.52 -63.56 -13.42
CA GLN A 16 44.97 -62.44 -12.69
C GLN A 16 45.86 -61.19 -12.70
N LEU A 17 47.01 -61.23 -13.43
CA LEU A 17 47.89 -60.07 -13.56
C LEU A 17 47.38 -59.13 -14.63
N LEU A 18 47.23 -57.86 -14.32
CA LEU A 18 46.89 -56.78 -15.28
C LEU A 18 48.22 -56.32 -15.96
N HIS A 19 48.22 -56.15 -17.29
CA HIS A 19 49.40 -55.67 -18.05
C HIS A 19 48.97 -54.75 -19.20
N ILE A 20 49.89 -53.94 -19.66
CA ILE A 20 49.76 -53.11 -20.85
C ILE A 20 50.80 -53.53 -21.86
N ASP A 21 50.37 -53.95 -23.06
CA ASP A 21 51.29 -54.32 -24.14
C ASP A 21 52.08 -53.12 -24.67
N GLY A 22 53.42 -53.24 -24.66
CA GLY A 22 54.33 -52.19 -25.08
C GLY A 22 54.55 -51.06 -24.06
N GLY A 23 53.99 -51.19 -22.87
CA GLY A 23 54.09 -50.16 -21.83
C GLY A 23 53.20 -48.91 -22.10
N PRO A 24 53.05 -48.02 -21.13
CA PRO A 24 52.32 -46.76 -21.33
C PRO A 24 53.11 -45.79 -22.23
N ASP A 25 52.46 -45.21 -23.22
CA ASP A 25 52.97 -44.14 -24.08
C ASP A 25 51.87 -43.07 -24.24
N ALA A 26 52.03 -42.10 -25.13
CA ALA A 26 51.12 -41.04 -25.39
C ALA A 26 49.75 -41.50 -25.96
N SER A 27 49.66 -42.77 -26.45
CA SER A 27 48.40 -43.37 -26.90
C SER A 27 47.75 -44.17 -25.76
N GLU A 28 46.43 -44.08 -25.64
CA GLU A 28 45.70 -44.90 -24.68
C GLU A 28 45.74 -46.39 -25.09
N LYS A 29 46.28 -47.22 -24.24
CA LYS A 29 46.32 -48.66 -24.46
C LYS A 29 45.42 -49.43 -23.53
N PRO A 30 44.78 -50.50 -24.01
CA PRO A 30 43.97 -51.33 -23.13
C PRO A 30 44.82 -52.02 -22.08
N VAL A 31 44.32 -52.07 -20.85
CA VAL A 31 44.87 -52.93 -19.80
C VAL A 31 44.29 -54.36 -20.00
N TYR A 32 45.15 -55.35 -20.12
CA TYR A 32 44.71 -56.72 -20.31
C TYR A 32 44.69 -57.44 -18.95
N SER A 33 43.74 -58.35 -18.77
CA SER A 33 43.82 -59.35 -17.72
C SER A 33 44.93 -60.38 -18.07
N GLY A 34 45.40 -61.11 -17.09
CA GLY A 34 46.46 -62.13 -17.28
C GLY A 34 46.13 -63.24 -18.31
N ASN A 35 44.87 -63.40 -18.67
CA ASN A 35 44.44 -64.29 -19.76
C ASN A 35 44.27 -63.61 -21.10
N GLY A 36 44.83 -62.40 -21.29
CA GLY A 36 44.86 -61.67 -22.54
C GLY A 36 43.57 -60.97 -22.97
N VAL A 37 42.57 -60.91 -22.08
CA VAL A 37 41.34 -60.19 -22.39
C VAL A 37 41.51 -58.71 -22.06
N ALA A 38 41.24 -57.83 -23.03
CA ALA A 38 41.28 -56.38 -22.83
C ALA A 38 40.20 -55.98 -21.78
N THR A 39 40.61 -55.22 -20.80
CA THR A 39 39.70 -54.60 -19.82
C THR A 39 39.09 -53.31 -20.35
N ALA A 40 38.09 -52.77 -19.73
CA ALA A 40 37.52 -51.44 -20.00
C ALA A 40 38.48 -50.30 -19.62
N LEU A 41 39.55 -50.62 -18.85
CA LEU A 41 40.54 -49.63 -18.43
C LEU A 41 41.61 -49.47 -19.56
N ARG A 42 41.87 -48.25 -19.98
CA ARG A 42 42.90 -47.87 -20.92
C ARG A 42 43.81 -46.84 -20.26
N LEU A 43 45.09 -47.03 -20.36
CA LEU A 43 46.10 -46.15 -19.80
C LEU A 43 47.01 -45.58 -20.90
N GLY A 44 47.25 -44.30 -20.88
CA GLY A 44 48.27 -43.57 -21.61
C GLY A 44 49.19 -42.83 -20.65
N ILE A 45 50.19 -42.12 -21.15
CA ILE A 45 51.06 -41.29 -20.30
C ILE A 45 50.25 -40.15 -19.65
N ASP A 46 49.35 -39.57 -20.46
CA ASP A 46 48.57 -38.37 -20.08
C ASP A 46 47.06 -38.64 -19.97
N SER A 47 46.63 -39.90 -20.15
CA SER A 47 45.21 -40.24 -20.16
C SER A 47 44.88 -41.58 -19.49
N LEU A 48 43.71 -41.65 -18.89
CA LEU A 48 43.06 -42.85 -18.39
C LEU A 48 41.67 -42.91 -19.01
N SER A 49 41.38 -43.90 -19.84
CA SER A 49 40.07 -44.14 -20.39
C SER A 49 39.42 -45.36 -19.73
N VAL A 50 38.24 -45.18 -19.21
CA VAL A 50 37.47 -46.24 -18.55
C VAL A 50 36.03 -46.18 -19.08
N GLY A 51 35.45 -47.31 -19.48
CA GLY A 51 34.11 -47.33 -20.04
C GLY A 51 33.05 -46.81 -19.07
N ASN A 52 32.87 -47.49 -17.95
CA ASN A 52 31.96 -47.05 -16.86
C ASN A 52 32.72 -47.06 -15.53
N ILE A 53 32.81 -45.90 -14.89
CA ILE A 53 33.41 -45.79 -13.55
C ILE A 53 32.29 -45.73 -12.53
N ARG A 54 32.21 -46.70 -11.63
CA ARG A 54 31.37 -46.62 -10.42
C ARG A 54 32.27 -46.35 -9.23
N LEU A 55 32.13 -45.16 -8.64
CA LEU A 55 32.77 -44.79 -7.38
C LEU A 55 31.80 -45.04 -6.26
N GLN A 56 32.10 -46.02 -5.40
CA GLN A 56 31.26 -46.34 -4.23
C GLN A 56 32.01 -45.86 -2.97
N GLY A 57 31.55 -44.78 -2.35
CA GLY A 57 32.20 -44.19 -1.18
C GLY A 57 33.49 -43.42 -1.45
N GLY A 58 33.74 -43.05 -2.73
CA GLY A 58 34.98 -42.37 -3.17
C GLY A 58 34.78 -40.92 -3.63
N GLN A 59 35.86 -40.20 -3.78
CA GLN A 59 35.92 -38.84 -4.30
C GLN A 59 36.60 -38.85 -5.69
N ILE A 60 36.12 -37.98 -6.58
CA ILE A 60 36.85 -37.56 -7.77
C ILE A 60 37.47 -36.20 -7.45
N SER A 61 38.79 -36.13 -7.37
CA SER A 61 39.48 -34.87 -7.09
C SER A 61 40.70 -34.75 -8.03
N ALA A 62 41.00 -33.51 -8.41
CA ALA A 62 42.24 -33.15 -9.08
C ALA A 62 43.21 -32.58 -8.04
N THR A 63 44.45 -33.06 -8.01
CA THR A 63 45.51 -32.52 -7.12
C THR A 63 45.97 -31.14 -7.62
N ALA A 64 45.89 -30.91 -8.92
CA ALA A 64 46.09 -29.64 -9.59
C ALA A 64 45.20 -29.58 -10.83
N GLY A 65 44.64 -28.41 -11.15
CA GLY A 65 43.75 -28.24 -12.28
C GLY A 65 42.28 -28.51 -11.98
N THR A 66 41.49 -28.79 -13.01
CA THR A 66 40.04 -28.91 -12.94
C THR A 66 39.60 -30.34 -13.28
N VAL A 67 38.62 -30.86 -12.58
CA VAL A 67 37.87 -32.05 -13.02
C VAL A 67 36.77 -31.57 -13.97
N GLN A 68 36.89 -31.89 -15.24
CA GLN A 68 35.84 -31.57 -16.23
C GLN A 68 34.88 -32.76 -16.34
N ILE A 69 33.60 -32.46 -16.16
CA ILE A 69 32.52 -33.43 -16.33
C ILE A 69 31.50 -32.77 -17.27
N ASN A 70 31.32 -33.33 -18.46
CA ASN A 70 30.45 -32.73 -19.48
C ASN A 70 28.99 -32.77 -19.09
N ASP A 71 28.54 -33.87 -18.49
CA ASP A 71 27.14 -34.02 -18.04
C ASP A 71 27.09 -34.57 -16.61
N ILE A 72 26.47 -33.83 -15.71
CA ILE A 72 26.22 -34.26 -14.34
C ILE A 72 24.71 -34.42 -14.14
N ALA A 73 24.26 -35.65 -13.94
CA ALA A 73 22.89 -35.93 -13.50
C ALA A 73 22.87 -36.22 -11.98
N VAL A 74 22.36 -35.30 -11.18
CA VAL A 74 22.15 -35.49 -9.76
C VAL A 74 20.70 -35.91 -9.54
N THR A 75 20.47 -37.21 -9.34
CA THR A 75 19.14 -37.79 -9.20
C THR A 75 18.62 -37.72 -7.75
N SER A 76 19.51 -37.52 -6.79
CA SER A 76 19.18 -37.34 -5.37
C SER A 76 20.37 -36.73 -4.62
N GLY A 77 20.12 -36.04 -3.51
CA GLY A 77 21.15 -35.37 -2.70
C GLY A 77 21.27 -33.89 -2.98
N SER A 78 22.36 -33.27 -2.53
CA SER A 78 22.65 -31.85 -2.69
C SER A 78 23.98 -31.63 -3.39
N ILE A 79 24.07 -30.57 -4.19
CA ILE A 79 25.35 -30.06 -4.73
C ILE A 79 25.76 -28.92 -3.80
N SER A 80 26.91 -29.07 -3.13
CA SER A 80 27.46 -28.03 -2.24
C SER A 80 28.81 -27.55 -2.79
N GLY A 81 29.19 -26.30 -2.44
CA GLY A 81 30.48 -25.73 -2.89
C GLY A 81 30.43 -25.09 -4.26
N ILE A 82 29.26 -24.93 -4.87
CA ILE A 82 29.14 -24.08 -6.08
C ILE A 82 29.17 -22.63 -5.58
N THR A 83 30.19 -21.89 -5.97
CA THR A 83 30.40 -20.52 -5.54
C THR A 83 29.39 -19.58 -6.22
N ASP A 84 29.33 -19.59 -7.54
CA ASP A 84 28.37 -18.79 -8.31
C ASP A 84 27.97 -19.49 -9.60
N LEU A 85 26.68 -19.77 -9.75
CA LEU A 85 26.12 -20.19 -11.02
C LEU A 85 25.65 -18.94 -11.77
N ALA A 86 26.11 -18.74 -13.01
CA ALA A 86 25.74 -17.56 -13.78
C ALA A 86 24.22 -17.48 -14.01
N ILE A 87 23.68 -16.28 -14.17
CA ILE A 87 22.24 -16.06 -14.43
C ILE A 87 21.81 -16.76 -15.71
N ALA A 88 22.67 -16.75 -16.74
CA ALA A 88 22.43 -17.42 -18.01
C ALA A 88 22.24 -18.94 -17.87
N ASP A 89 22.81 -19.53 -16.82
CA ASP A 89 22.74 -20.97 -16.50
C ASP A 89 21.67 -21.27 -15.44
N GLY A 90 20.78 -20.33 -15.17
CA GLY A 90 19.68 -20.48 -14.18
C GLY A 90 20.06 -20.18 -12.73
N GLY A 91 21.29 -19.68 -12.50
CA GLY A 91 21.73 -19.24 -11.19
C GLY A 91 21.40 -17.79 -10.90
N THR A 92 21.71 -17.33 -9.70
CA THR A 92 21.60 -15.90 -9.32
C THR A 92 22.90 -15.12 -9.56
N GLY A 93 24.01 -15.80 -9.91
CA GLY A 93 25.34 -15.21 -10.03
C GLY A 93 25.83 -14.58 -8.70
N ALA A 94 25.40 -15.10 -7.57
CA ALA A 94 25.71 -14.52 -6.28
C ALA A 94 25.72 -15.57 -5.16
N SER A 95 26.61 -15.36 -4.20
CA SER A 95 26.74 -16.15 -2.98
C SER A 95 25.92 -15.60 -1.79
N ASP A 96 25.31 -14.43 -1.93
CA ASP A 96 24.45 -13.82 -0.92
C ASP A 96 23.12 -13.31 -1.51
N ALA A 97 22.12 -13.20 -0.66
CA ALA A 97 20.74 -12.84 -1.06
C ALA A 97 20.62 -11.38 -1.57
N SER A 98 21.49 -10.46 -1.14
CA SER A 98 21.45 -9.05 -1.57
C SER A 98 21.94 -8.93 -3.01
N THR A 99 23.10 -9.52 -3.29
CA THR A 99 23.69 -9.57 -4.64
C THR A 99 22.79 -10.32 -5.60
N ALA A 100 22.18 -11.45 -5.16
CA ALA A 100 21.22 -12.22 -5.96
C ALA A 100 20.02 -11.35 -6.39
N ARG A 101 19.41 -10.58 -5.47
CA ARG A 101 18.31 -9.66 -5.83
C ARG A 101 18.74 -8.59 -6.82
N THR A 102 19.94 -8.04 -6.65
CA THR A 102 20.51 -7.04 -7.57
C THR A 102 20.70 -7.62 -8.96
N ASN A 103 21.30 -8.80 -9.07
CA ASN A 103 21.55 -9.48 -10.33
C ASN A 103 20.25 -9.86 -11.07
N LEU A 104 19.20 -10.21 -10.33
CA LEU A 104 17.89 -10.50 -10.87
C LEU A 104 17.06 -9.23 -11.16
N GLY A 105 17.57 -8.02 -10.87
CA GLY A 105 16.87 -6.76 -11.12
C GLY A 105 15.61 -6.54 -10.28
N LEU A 106 15.50 -7.19 -9.11
CA LEU A 106 14.27 -7.20 -8.32
C LEU A 106 13.99 -5.89 -7.56
N GLY A 107 14.93 -4.96 -7.51
CA GLY A 107 14.78 -3.67 -6.85
C GLY A 107 14.42 -3.75 -5.36
N SER A 108 14.01 -2.63 -4.79
CA SER A 108 13.70 -2.52 -3.35
C SER A 108 12.43 -3.27 -2.92
N MET A 109 11.52 -3.57 -3.86
CA MET A 109 10.29 -4.31 -3.54
C MET A 109 10.56 -5.75 -3.07
N ALA A 110 11.65 -6.36 -3.53
CA ALA A 110 12.02 -7.72 -3.13
C ALA A 110 12.42 -7.88 -1.65
N THR A 111 12.59 -6.77 -0.93
CA THR A 111 12.94 -6.76 0.50
C THR A 111 11.79 -6.29 1.39
N GLN A 112 10.65 -5.93 0.80
CA GLN A 112 9.49 -5.48 1.56
C GLN A 112 8.65 -6.66 2.04
N ALA A 113 8.12 -6.55 3.24
CA ALA A 113 7.18 -7.55 3.76
C ALA A 113 5.85 -7.46 2.99
N ALA A 114 5.21 -8.60 2.72
CA ALA A 114 3.98 -8.67 1.92
C ALA A 114 2.82 -7.83 2.50
N ASN A 115 2.83 -7.58 3.81
CA ASN A 115 1.85 -6.77 4.52
C ASN A 115 2.27 -5.29 4.72
N ASN A 116 3.44 -4.90 4.21
CA ASN A 116 3.96 -3.54 4.36
C ASN A 116 4.79 -3.14 3.14
N VAL A 117 4.14 -3.03 1.99
CA VAL A 117 4.79 -2.58 0.75
C VAL A 117 4.65 -1.07 0.63
N ALA A 118 5.75 -0.33 0.75
CA ALA A 118 5.79 1.11 0.55
C ALA A 118 6.14 1.43 -0.92
N ILE A 119 5.20 2.02 -1.65
CA ILE A 119 5.41 2.53 -3.01
C ILE A 119 5.61 4.04 -2.90
N THR A 120 6.88 4.48 -2.97
CA THR A 120 7.25 5.88 -2.78
C THR A 120 7.37 6.67 -4.09
N GLY A 121 7.14 6.03 -5.24
CA GLY A 121 7.18 6.68 -6.54
C GLY A 121 6.52 5.83 -7.63
N GLY A 122 6.27 6.44 -8.80
CA GLY A 122 5.58 5.79 -9.91
C GLY A 122 4.06 5.91 -9.84
N SER A 123 3.35 5.17 -10.68
CA SER A 123 1.89 5.10 -10.69
C SER A 123 1.39 3.69 -10.36
N ILE A 124 0.33 3.60 -9.58
CA ILE A 124 -0.39 2.36 -9.33
C ILE A 124 -1.61 2.37 -10.25
N THR A 125 -1.60 1.53 -11.30
CA THR A 125 -2.70 1.39 -12.25
C THR A 125 -3.33 0.00 -12.13
N GLY A 126 -4.64 -0.09 -12.31
CA GLY A 126 -5.37 -1.36 -12.27
C GLY A 126 -5.57 -1.95 -10.87
N VAL A 127 -5.28 -1.19 -9.81
CA VAL A 127 -5.52 -1.61 -8.43
C VAL A 127 -6.84 -1.04 -7.94
N THR A 128 -7.75 -1.91 -7.51
CA THR A 128 -8.96 -1.49 -6.79
C THR A 128 -8.62 -1.35 -5.31
N VAL A 129 -8.58 -0.10 -4.81
CA VAL A 129 -8.44 0.17 -3.38
C VAL A 129 -9.85 0.35 -2.81
N PRO A 130 -10.33 -0.54 -1.92
CA PRO A 130 -11.63 -0.35 -1.27
C PRO A 130 -11.67 1.00 -0.56
N PHE A 131 -12.75 1.74 -0.67
CA PHE A 131 -12.92 3.07 -0.06
C PHE A 131 -12.63 3.07 1.46
N ALA A 132 -13.02 1.98 2.14
CA ALA A 132 -12.74 1.78 3.57
C ALA A 132 -11.23 1.64 3.90
N SER A 133 -10.39 1.34 2.90
CA SER A 133 -8.93 1.20 3.07
C SER A 133 -8.16 2.50 2.82
N LEU A 134 -8.84 3.55 2.37
CA LEU A 134 -8.27 4.89 2.24
C LEU A 134 -8.27 5.55 3.63
N SER A 135 -7.26 5.22 4.44
CA SER A 135 -7.06 5.88 5.72
C SER A 135 -6.80 7.38 5.53
N GLY A 136 -7.46 8.22 6.30
CA GLY A 136 -7.25 9.67 6.27
C GLY A 136 -8.37 10.48 5.64
N ARG A 137 -9.42 9.89 5.05
CA ARG A 137 -10.62 10.62 4.68
C ARG A 137 -11.53 10.80 5.90
N ALA A 138 -11.41 11.95 6.53
CA ALA A 138 -12.35 12.37 7.57
C ALA A 138 -13.54 13.07 6.90
N TYR A 139 -14.74 12.71 7.30
CA TYR A 139 -15.99 13.38 6.90
C TYR A 139 -16.98 13.34 8.05
N ALA A 140 -17.84 14.33 8.12
CA ALA A 140 -18.91 14.39 9.10
C ALA A 140 -20.06 15.27 8.61
N SER A 141 -21.23 15.06 9.17
CA SER A 141 -22.33 16.00 9.07
C SER A 141 -22.88 16.30 10.45
N PHE A 142 -23.18 17.56 10.68
CA PHE A 142 -23.79 18.02 11.94
C PHE A 142 -25.00 18.90 11.63
N TYR A 143 -25.92 18.91 12.52
CA TYR A 143 -27.11 19.77 12.44
C TYR A 143 -27.58 20.17 13.83
N ASP A 144 -28.42 21.19 13.91
CA ASP A 144 -29.10 21.53 15.14
C ASP A 144 -30.43 20.77 15.24
N ALA A 145 -30.48 19.79 16.14
CA ALA A 145 -31.70 19.05 16.46
C ALA A 145 -32.57 19.75 17.53
N GLY A 146 -32.24 20.98 17.89
CA GLY A 146 -33.06 21.79 18.79
C GLY A 146 -34.48 21.94 18.26
N THR A 147 -35.45 22.10 19.18
CA THR A 147 -36.85 22.29 18.85
C THR A 147 -37.24 23.77 18.76
N SER A 148 -36.25 24.66 18.70
CA SER A 148 -36.43 26.11 18.67
C SER A 148 -35.47 26.75 17.67
N ALA A 149 -35.87 27.89 17.13
CA ALA A 149 -34.98 28.70 16.31
C ALA A 149 -33.78 29.20 17.13
N GLN A 150 -32.64 29.39 16.46
CA GLN A 150 -31.49 30.07 17.07
C GLN A 150 -31.64 31.56 16.93
N THR A 151 -31.48 32.29 18.04
CA THR A 151 -31.53 33.76 18.07
C THR A 151 -30.14 34.33 17.99
N GLY A 152 -29.96 35.36 17.17
CA GLY A 152 -28.68 36.08 17.02
C GLY A 152 -28.64 37.36 17.88
N SER A 153 -27.44 37.82 18.16
CA SER A 153 -27.21 39.13 18.77
C SER A 153 -27.20 40.20 17.66
N THR A 154 -27.82 41.35 17.97
CA THR A 154 -27.76 42.55 17.09
C THR A 154 -26.64 43.51 17.47
N THR A 155 -25.79 43.13 18.43
CA THR A 155 -24.67 43.94 18.91
C THR A 155 -23.34 43.21 18.87
N ASP A 156 -23.37 41.86 18.71
CA ASP A 156 -22.19 41.04 18.62
C ASP A 156 -22.43 39.82 17.70
N LYS A 157 -21.36 39.14 17.27
CA LYS A 157 -21.45 37.90 16.52
C LYS A 157 -22.07 36.78 17.36
N THR A 158 -22.81 35.92 16.71
CA THR A 158 -23.36 34.72 17.31
C THR A 158 -22.86 33.50 16.59
N ALA A 159 -22.41 32.46 17.30
CA ALA A 159 -22.02 31.20 16.68
C ALA A 159 -23.26 30.36 16.30
N VAL A 160 -23.25 29.81 15.11
CA VAL A 160 -24.22 28.80 14.67
C VAL A 160 -24.01 27.53 15.49
N LYS A 161 -25.09 26.92 15.99
CA LYS A 161 -25.04 25.72 16.82
C LYS A 161 -25.28 24.45 16.03
N TRP A 162 -24.52 23.42 16.38
CA TRP A 162 -24.53 22.09 15.78
C TRP A 162 -24.68 21.04 16.90
N ALA A 163 -25.84 20.91 17.46
CA ALA A 163 -26.05 20.09 18.67
C ALA A 163 -26.05 18.58 18.41
N THR A 164 -26.16 18.13 17.16
CA THR A 164 -26.36 16.72 16.83
C THR A 164 -25.47 16.31 15.69
N ALA A 165 -24.82 15.14 15.85
CA ALA A 165 -24.09 14.49 14.76
C ALA A 165 -25.08 13.68 13.90
N GLY A 166 -25.03 13.88 12.58
CA GLY A 166 -25.70 13.04 11.60
C GLY A 166 -24.84 11.83 11.26
N VAL A 167 -23.79 12.07 10.49
CA VAL A 167 -22.80 11.05 10.16
C VAL A 167 -21.45 11.52 10.70
N THR A 168 -20.75 10.66 11.42
CA THR A 168 -19.40 10.96 11.94
C THR A 168 -18.39 9.99 11.38
N GLY A 169 -17.41 10.52 10.65
CA GLY A 169 -16.16 9.83 10.35
C GLY A 169 -15.11 10.11 11.43
N ALA A 170 -13.99 9.40 11.37
CA ALA A 170 -12.93 9.58 12.35
C ALA A 170 -12.32 10.99 12.32
N GLY A 171 -12.15 11.60 13.49
CA GLY A 171 -11.36 12.82 13.67
C GLY A 171 -12.07 14.16 13.41
N ILE A 172 -13.39 14.20 13.22
CA ILE A 172 -14.18 15.43 13.17
C ILE A 172 -15.26 15.38 14.26
N THR A 173 -15.25 16.35 15.17
CA THR A 173 -16.19 16.42 16.29
C THR A 173 -16.70 17.84 16.47
N VAL A 174 -17.77 18.01 17.25
CA VAL A 174 -18.26 19.32 17.66
C VAL A 174 -18.04 19.49 19.16
N ALA A 175 -17.35 20.56 19.53
CA ALA A 175 -17.20 20.99 20.90
C ALA A 175 -18.03 22.27 21.13
N SER A 176 -18.44 22.53 22.38
CA SER A 176 -19.18 23.73 22.76
C SER A 176 -20.43 24.02 21.92
N ASN A 177 -20.99 23.01 21.28
CA ASN A 177 -22.11 23.07 20.32
C ASN A 177 -21.90 23.94 19.07
N SER A 178 -20.71 24.53 18.85
CA SER A 178 -20.43 25.39 17.69
C SER A 178 -19.09 25.09 17.02
N GLN A 179 -18.14 24.57 17.78
CA GLN A 179 -16.75 24.38 17.37
C GLN A 179 -16.57 23.04 16.65
N ILE A 180 -16.44 23.07 15.34
CA ILE A 180 -16.13 21.88 14.53
C ILE A 180 -14.62 21.62 14.62
N THR A 181 -14.23 20.70 15.48
CA THR A 181 -12.83 20.36 15.79
C THR A 181 -12.31 19.30 14.85
N LEU A 182 -11.09 19.51 14.34
CA LEU A 182 -10.43 18.70 13.32
C LEU A 182 -9.16 18.07 13.90
N ALA A 183 -9.19 16.77 14.17
CA ALA A 183 -8.09 16.07 14.84
C ALA A 183 -6.80 15.98 13.98
N ALA A 184 -6.93 16.02 12.67
CA ALA A 184 -5.79 15.94 11.77
C ALA A 184 -5.59 17.23 10.98
N ALA A 185 -4.34 17.61 10.74
CA ALA A 185 -4.00 18.68 9.82
C ALA A 185 -4.40 18.33 8.39
N GLY A 186 -4.73 19.33 7.57
CA GLY A 186 -5.09 19.13 6.16
C GLY A 186 -5.98 20.23 5.63
N THR A 187 -6.41 20.09 4.40
CA THR A 187 -7.41 20.98 3.78
C THR A 187 -8.79 20.35 3.89
N TYR A 188 -9.72 21.10 4.41
CA TYR A 188 -11.10 20.67 4.62
C TYR A 188 -12.07 21.54 3.82
N ARG A 189 -13.13 20.90 3.36
CA ARG A 189 -14.29 21.53 2.76
C ARG A 189 -15.40 21.56 3.78
N PHE A 190 -16.01 22.73 3.95
CA PHE A 190 -17.19 22.97 4.78
C PHE A 190 -18.31 23.40 3.86
N ASN A 191 -19.41 22.69 3.84
CA ASN A 191 -20.63 23.06 3.13
C ASN A 191 -21.72 23.26 4.15
N VAL A 192 -22.22 24.50 4.26
CA VAL A 192 -23.16 24.91 5.28
C VAL A 192 -24.47 25.34 4.62
N SER A 193 -25.59 24.85 5.15
CA SER A 193 -26.93 25.28 4.77
C SER A 193 -27.65 25.81 6.01
N ILE A 194 -28.18 27.00 5.92
CA ILE A 194 -28.83 27.70 7.03
C ILE A 194 -30.25 28.10 6.59
N GLN A 195 -31.21 27.84 7.43
CA GLN A 195 -32.61 28.32 7.28
C GLN A 195 -32.74 29.62 8.04
N ILE A 196 -33.14 30.72 7.39
CA ILE A 196 -33.27 32.03 8.00
C ILE A 196 -34.74 32.47 7.94
N ASP A 197 -35.24 33.01 9.02
CA ASP A 197 -36.57 33.56 9.11
C ASP A 197 -36.51 35.05 9.57
N ASN A 198 -37.34 35.88 8.99
CA ASN A 198 -37.48 37.28 9.31
C ASN A 198 -38.94 37.57 9.68
N SER A 199 -39.19 37.84 10.94
CA SER A 199 -40.52 38.16 11.45
C SER A 199 -40.87 39.66 11.35
N ASP A 200 -39.94 40.50 10.89
CA ASP A 200 -40.18 41.96 10.75
C ASP A 200 -40.94 42.26 9.46
N GLY A 201 -41.64 43.37 9.49
CA GLY A 201 -42.38 43.90 8.35
C GLY A 201 -41.51 44.58 7.28
N SER A 202 -40.19 44.49 7.41
CA SER A 202 -39.21 45.06 6.48
C SER A 202 -38.12 44.04 6.21
N GLU A 203 -37.49 44.14 5.06
CA GLU A 203 -36.28 43.38 4.71
C GLU A 203 -35.15 43.59 5.72
N ARG A 204 -34.40 42.54 6.03
CA ARG A 204 -33.30 42.57 7.00
C ARG A 204 -32.07 41.91 6.44
N ASP A 205 -30.90 42.47 6.74
CA ASP A 205 -29.63 41.91 6.35
C ASP A 205 -29.11 40.94 7.40
N VAL A 206 -28.42 39.93 6.96
CA VAL A 206 -27.67 38.94 7.76
C VAL A 206 -26.26 38.79 7.16
N ASP A 207 -25.27 39.01 7.99
CA ASP A 207 -23.87 38.64 7.68
C ASP A 207 -23.55 37.25 8.23
N ILE A 208 -22.90 36.42 7.42
CA ILE A 208 -22.51 35.05 7.78
C ILE A 208 -21.08 34.81 7.31
N TRP A 209 -20.22 34.33 8.22
CA TRP A 209 -18.80 34.08 7.91
C TRP A 209 -18.22 32.93 8.72
N PHE A 210 -17.02 32.53 8.35
CA PHE A 210 -16.26 31.50 9.05
C PHE A 210 -15.18 32.10 9.96
N ALA A 211 -14.87 31.40 11.03
CA ALA A 211 -13.76 31.71 11.93
C ALA A 211 -12.96 30.43 12.23
N LYS A 212 -11.65 30.58 12.35
CA LYS A 212 -10.72 29.54 12.77
C LYS A 212 -10.14 29.89 14.13
N ASN A 213 -10.29 29.01 15.11
CA ASN A 213 -9.82 29.23 16.48
C ASN A 213 -10.28 30.57 17.07
N GLY A 214 -11.56 30.94 16.81
CA GLY A 214 -12.18 32.20 17.25
C GLY A 214 -11.78 33.44 16.43
N THR A 215 -10.81 33.34 15.52
CA THR A 215 -10.38 34.44 14.65
C THR A 215 -11.11 34.37 13.31
N ASN A 216 -11.71 35.48 12.88
CA ASN A 216 -12.43 35.55 11.60
C ASN A 216 -11.52 35.25 10.42
N ILE A 217 -11.97 34.37 9.52
CA ILE A 217 -11.28 34.07 8.27
C ILE A 217 -11.56 35.23 7.29
N ALA A 218 -10.50 35.84 6.79
CA ALA A 218 -10.61 36.94 5.84
C ALA A 218 -11.36 36.50 4.57
N SER A 219 -12.21 37.38 4.04
CA SER A 219 -12.99 37.16 2.81
C SER A 219 -13.98 36.00 2.86
N SER A 220 -14.32 35.49 4.04
CA SER A 220 -15.33 34.45 4.21
C SER A 220 -16.73 34.98 4.50
N ASN A 221 -16.91 36.28 4.66
CA ASN A 221 -18.21 36.90 4.94
C ASN A 221 -19.08 36.94 3.67
N SER A 222 -20.34 36.56 3.86
CA SER A 222 -21.41 36.77 2.88
C SER A 222 -22.58 37.48 3.54
N ARG A 223 -23.10 38.51 2.90
CA ARG A 223 -24.30 39.24 3.34
C ARG A 223 -25.47 38.80 2.47
N VAL A 224 -26.60 38.55 3.12
CA VAL A 224 -27.85 38.23 2.43
C VAL A 224 -28.99 39.07 3.02
N SER A 225 -29.87 39.53 2.17
CA SER A 225 -31.09 40.23 2.55
C SER A 225 -32.26 39.24 2.64
N VAL A 226 -32.88 39.15 3.79
CA VAL A 226 -34.04 38.29 4.07
C VAL A 226 -35.31 39.09 3.87
N PRO A 227 -36.25 38.65 3.01
CA PRO A 227 -37.47 39.36 2.73
C PRO A 227 -38.29 39.66 4.00
N ALA A 228 -39.10 40.71 3.96
CA ALA A 228 -40.04 41.00 5.02
C ALA A 228 -41.04 39.86 5.24
N ASN A 229 -41.56 39.69 6.45
CA ASN A 229 -42.51 38.64 6.82
C ASN A 229 -43.75 38.61 5.90
N ASN A 230 -44.27 39.76 5.53
CA ASN A 230 -45.39 39.90 4.59
C ASN A 230 -45.05 39.52 3.14
N SER A 231 -43.82 39.29 2.82
CA SER A 231 -43.28 38.88 1.49
C SER A 231 -42.68 37.48 1.50
N GLY A 232 -43.00 36.70 2.57
CA GLY A 232 -42.56 35.31 2.70
C GLY A 232 -41.57 35.06 3.83
N GLY A 233 -40.80 36.04 4.28
CA GLY A 233 -40.02 36.06 5.52
C GLY A 233 -38.92 35.00 5.68
N THR A 234 -38.81 34.01 4.78
CA THR A 234 -37.87 32.87 4.93
C THR A 234 -36.92 32.78 3.77
N LEU A 235 -35.70 32.35 4.07
CA LEU A 235 -34.64 32.14 3.07
C LEU A 235 -33.79 30.92 3.48
N VAL A 236 -33.39 30.12 2.47
CA VAL A 236 -32.32 29.12 2.63
C VAL A 236 -31.05 29.72 2.09
N PHE A 237 -30.03 29.81 2.92
CA PHE A 237 -28.72 30.30 2.57
C PHE A 237 -27.69 29.17 2.60
N ALA A 238 -26.85 29.08 1.59
CA ALA A 238 -25.77 28.11 1.53
C ALA A 238 -24.45 28.80 1.32
N ILE A 239 -23.42 28.38 2.04
CA ILE A 239 -22.05 28.89 1.94
C ILE A 239 -21.06 27.75 2.01
N GLU A 240 -19.98 27.86 1.28
CA GLU A 240 -18.90 26.88 1.22
C GLU A 240 -17.56 27.53 1.55
N LEU A 241 -16.68 26.78 2.24
CA LEU A 241 -15.32 27.17 2.56
C LEU A 241 -14.38 26.00 2.32
N PHE A 242 -13.23 26.30 1.72
CA PHE A 242 -12.05 25.43 1.75
C PHE A 242 -11.02 26.10 2.66
N GLU A 243 -10.58 25.41 3.70
CA GLU A 243 -9.63 25.96 4.66
C GLU A 243 -8.57 24.91 5.03
N THR A 244 -7.30 25.36 5.07
CA THR A 244 -6.19 24.54 5.57
C THR A 244 -6.01 24.78 7.05
N VAL A 245 -6.00 23.69 7.80
CA VAL A 245 -5.95 23.68 9.26
C VAL A 245 -4.79 22.87 9.80
N ALA A 246 -4.30 23.24 10.97
CA ALA A 246 -3.43 22.40 11.78
C ALA A 246 -4.25 21.34 12.55
N ALA A 247 -3.57 20.35 13.11
CA ALA A 247 -4.23 19.36 13.95
C ALA A 247 -4.82 20.04 15.21
N ASN A 248 -6.06 19.66 15.53
CA ASN A 248 -6.88 20.20 16.63
C ASN A 248 -7.33 21.66 16.47
N ASP A 249 -7.17 22.25 15.29
CA ASP A 249 -7.88 23.48 14.99
C ASP A 249 -9.38 23.23 14.98
N TYR A 250 -10.15 24.28 15.23
CA TYR A 250 -11.59 24.26 15.05
C TYR A 250 -12.09 25.39 14.16
N ILE A 251 -13.18 25.12 13.46
CA ILE A 251 -13.91 26.09 12.64
C ILE A 251 -15.29 26.35 13.27
N GLU A 252 -15.68 27.60 13.28
CA GLU A 252 -17.02 28.07 13.65
C GLU A 252 -17.63 28.85 12.50
N VAL A 253 -18.94 28.81 12.39
CA VAL A 253 -19.72 29.70 11.54
C VAL A 253 -20.35 30.74 12.44
N TYR A 254 -20.05 32.00 12.19
CA TYR A 254 -20.70 33.11 12.87
C TYR A 254 -21.77 33.76 12.00
N TRP A 255 -22.75 34.34 12.62
CA TRP A 255 -23.76 35.13 11.98
C TRP A 255 -24.11 36.38 12.79
N TYR A 256 -24.56 37.42 12.08
CA TYR A 256 -24.92 38.68 12.66
C TYR A 256 -26.18 39.24 11.95
N PRO A 257 -27.38 39.22 12.59
CA PRO A 257 -28.56 39.77 11.99
C PRO A 257 -28.68 41.29 12.29
N SER A 258 -29.20 42.04 11.33
CA SER A 258 -29.47 43.48 11.49
C SER A 258 -30.67 43.77 12.38
N SER A 259 -31.44 42.76 12.81
CA SER A 259 -32.62 42.87 13.68
C SER A 259 -32.83 41.62 14.53
N ALA A 260 -33.35 41.79 15.73
CA ALA A 260 -33.76 40.69 16.60
C ALA A 260 -34.95 39.88 16.05
N GLY A 261 -35.68 40.40 15.07
CA GLY A 261 -36.73 39.67 14.37
C GLY A 261 -36.19 38.60 13.38
N VAL A 262 -34.87 38.58 13.15
CA VAL A 262 -34.24 37.53 12.31
C VAL A 262 -33.69 36.42 13.17
N THR A 263 -34.07 35.19 12.83
CA THR A 263 -33.63 33.97 13.54
C THR A 263 -33.15 32.91 12.55
N LEU A 264 -32.34 31.94 13.00
CA LEU A 264 -32.13 30.70 12.23
C LEU A 264 -33.33 29.79 12.49
N HIS A 265 -34.07 29.51 11.42
CA HIS A 265 -35.41 28.96 11.48
C HIS A 265 -35.43 27.46 11.84
N TYR A 266 -36.30 27.11 12.79
CA TYR A 266 -36.70 25.74 13.06
C TYR A 266 -38.14 25.51 12.61
N ARG A 267 -38.41 24.42 11.92
CA ARG A 267 -39.76 23.98 11.62
C ARG A 267 -40.02 22.59 12.19
N ALA A 268 -41.05 22.44 12.99
CA ALA A 268 -41.44 21.15 13.52
C ALA A 268 -41.87 20.17 12.39
N ALA A 269 -41.68 18.90 12.63
CA ALA A 269 -42.20 17.86 11.72
C ALA A 269 -43.73 17.98 11.61
N VAL A 270 -44.23 17.75 10.41
CA VAL A 270 -45.68 17.71 10.14
C VAL A 270 -46.09 16.25 9.95
N ALA A 271 -47.05 15.80 10.76
CA ALA A 271 -47.63 14.47 10.62
C ALA A 271 -48.44 14.35 9.29
N ALA A 272 -48.44 13.19 8.70
CA ALA A 272 -49.29 12.92 7.55
C ALA A 272 -50.78 13.09 7.95
N SER A 273 -51.55 13.76 7.07
CA SER A 273 -53.02 13.88 7.19
C SER A 273 -53.64 13.29 5.93
N ALA A 274 -54.61 12.40 6.12
CA ALA A 274 -55.22 11.64 5.00
C ALA A 274 -55.80 12.60 3.96
N GLY A 275 -55.23 12.51 2.75
CA GLY A 275 -55.68 13.27 1.57
C GLY A 275 -55.28 14.76 1.53
N VAL A 276 -54.50 15.28 2.53
CA VAL A 276 -54.18 16.72 2.64
C VAL A 276 -52.68 16.98 2.62
N THR A 277 -51.87 16.29 3.46
CA THR A 277 -50.44 16.53 3.55
C THR A 277 -49.63 15.23 3.70
N PRO A 278 -48.49 15.09 3.01
CA PRO A 278 -47.53 14.04 3.34
C PRO A 278 -46.89 14.29 4.71
N ALA A 279 -46.30 13.27 5.32
CA ALA A 279 -45.44 13.47 6.48
C ALA A 279 -44.19 14.28 6.03
N ILE A 280 -43.95 15.42 6.72
CA ILE A 280 -42.76 16.26 6.42
C ILE A 280 -41.86 16.21 7.65
N PRO A 281 -40.57 15.83 7.47
CA PRO A 281 -39.59 15.87 8.55
C PRO A 281 -39.41 17.30 9.13
N ALA A 282 -38.93 17.38 10.34
CA ALA A 282 -38.52 18.66 10.91
C ALA A 282 -37.38 19.29 10.07
N THR A 283 -37.41 20.62 9.97
CA THR A 283 -36.34 21.37 9.30
C THR A 283 -35.43 21.94 10.39
N PRO A 284 -34.15 21.48 10.46
CA PRO A 284 -33.18 22.04 11.39
C PRO A 284 -32.78 23.46 10.98
N PRO A 285 -32.47 24.37 11.93
CA PRO A 285 -31.99 25.71 11.64
C PRO A 285 -30.75 25.76 10.76
N ALA A 286 -29.83 24.78 10.94
CA ALA A 286 -28.58 24.72 10.21
C ALA A 286 -28.10 23.29 10.06
N ILE A 287 -27.43 23.02 8.94
CA ILE A 287 -26.77 21.76 8.60
C ILE A 287 -25.38 22.10 8.09
N VAL A 288 -24.38 21.35 8.50
CA VAL A 288 -23.03 21.41 7.94
C VAL A 288 -22.54 20.03 7.54
N VAL A 289 -21.89 19.96 6.40
CA VAL A 289 -21.11 18.79 5.93
C VAL A 289 -19.66 19.20 5.88
N VAL A 290 -18.79 18.37 6.43
CA VAL A 290 -17.35 18.60 6.48
C VAL A 290 -16.65 17.39 5.92
N GLU A 291 -15.69 17.61 5.04
CA GLU A 291 -14.85 16.55 4.49
C GLU A 291 -13.39 17.01 4.37
N ARG A 292 -12.46 16.12 4.67
CA ARG A 292 -11.04 16.34 4.41
C ARG A 292 -10.75 15.98 2.95
N ILE A 293 -10.13 16.89 2.21
CA ILE A 293 -9.81 16.73 0.78
C ILE A 293 -8.32 16.53 0.52
N ALA A 294 -7.46 17.00 1.43
CA ALA A 294 -6.01 16.81 1.34
C ALA A 294 -5.36 16.80 2.74
#